data_d8196aa03a69c581edcc4b7fe6022857
#
_entry.id   d8196aa03a69c581edcc4b7fe6022857
#
_cell.length_a   1.000
_cell.length_b   1.000
_cell.length_c   1.000
_cell.angle_alpha   90.00
_cell.angle_beta   90.00
_cell.angle_gamma   90.00
#
_symmetry.space_group_name_H-M   'P 1'
#
loop_
_entity.id
_entity.type
_entity.pdbx_description
1 polymer ?
#
loop_
_entity_poly.entity_id
_entity_poly.type
_entity_poly.pdbx_seq_one_letter_code
_entity_poly.pdbx_strand_id
1 'polypeptide(L)'
;AGGKGWLFEDAFATVEQLDGYVPRLPFLLAHTGVEHSSDAVHRPLRERWLEGDREVRRGYEEISRLAREGKRALLGGDWERLGRLMNANHAVQRDLGGSGEANEHLIRLALENGALGAKLAGAGDGGTIIALTLEPEALEEVLMAGGCERVLYPSPVEGVCLEDEDPEAAPSSPA
;
A
#
# COMPACT_ATOMS: atom_id res chain seq x y z
N ALA A 1 -15.75 -14.28 -14.33
CA ALA A 1 -14.80 -15.13 -13.64
C ALA A 1 -15.12 -15.10 -12.15
N GLY A 2 -15.57 -16.23 -11.59
CA GLY A 2 -15.95 -16.32 -10.19
C GLY A 2 -14.74 -16.24 -9.29
N GLY A 3 -14.71 -15.26 -8.38
CA GLY A 3 -13.68 -15.13 -7.38
C GLY A 3 -13.59 -16.40 -6.52
N LYS A 4 -12.41 -16.99 -6.45
CA LYS A 4 -12.16 -18.11 -5.54
C LYS A 4 -12.01 -17.54 -4.14
N GLY A 5 -12.94 -17.86 -3.23
CA GLY A 5 -12.79 -17.58 -1.82
C GLY A 5 -11.69 -18.45 -1.20
N TRP A 6 -10.88 -17.88 -0.34
CA TRP A 6 -9.90 -18.60 0.48
C TRP A 6 -10.48 -18.74 1.88
N LEU A 7 -10.46 -19.97 2.39
CA LEU A 7 -10.82 -20.28 3.78
C LEU A 7 -9.56 -20.14 4.66
N PHE A 8 -9.61 -19.18 5.59
CA PHE A 8 -8.66 -19.13 6.70
C PHE A 8 -9.45 -19.37 7.98
N GLU A 9 -9.36 -20.56 8.56
CA GLU A 9 -9.90 -20.90 9.89
C GLU A 9 -11.17 -20.12 10.27
N ASP A 10 -12.30 -20.38 9.59
CA ASP A 10 -13.62 -19.76 9.78
C ASP A 10 -13.81 -18.33 9.23
N ALA A 11 -12.82 -17.75 8.53
CA ALA A 11 -12.97 -16.47 7.86
C ALA A 11 -13.04 -16.64 6.33
N PHE A 12 -14.02 -15.99 5.70
CA PHE A 12 -14.11 -15.91 4.24
C PHE A 12 -13.43 -14.62 3.77
N ALA A 13 -12.40 -14.75 2.92
CA ALA A 13 -11.89 -13.64 2.15
C ALA A 13 -12.55 -13.61 0.77
N THR A 14 -13.03 -12.43 0.35
CA THR A 14 -13.52 -12.21 -1.01
C THR A 14 -12.48 -11.39 -1.78
N VAL A 15 -12.22 -11.81 -3.02
CA VAL A 15 -11.44 -11.02 -3.98
C VAL A 15 -12.43 -10.35 -4.93
N GLU A 16 -12.41 -9.03 -4.96
CA GLU A 16 -13.27 -8.24 -5.83
C GLU A 16 -12.40 -7.50 -6.85
N GLN A 17 -12.80 -7.55 -8.12
CA GLN A 17 -12.16 -6.81 -9.19
C GLN A 17 -12.74 -5.40 -9.23
N LEU A 18 -11.90 -4.37 -9.11
CA LEU A 18 -12.31 -2.97 -9.03
C LEU A 18 -11.90 -2.13 -10.24
N ASP A 19 -11.08 -2.66 -11.15
CA ASP A 19 -10.51 -1.95 -12.30
C ASP A 19 -11.59 -1.31 -13.20
N GLY A 20 -12.74 -1.98 -13.40
CA GLY A 20 -13.87 -1.43 -14.14
C GLY A 20 -14.55 -0.23 -13.48
N TYR A 21 -14.29 0.02 -12.20
CA TYR A 21 -14.92 1.10 -11.42
C TYR A 21 -13.97 2.24 -11.08
N VAL A 22 -12.66 2.01 -11.18
CA VAL A 22 -11.62 3.00 -10.84
C VAL A 22 -10.63 3.11 -12.00
N PRO A 23 -11.00 3.87 -13.05
CA PRO A 23 -10.20 3.94 -14.29
C PRO A 23 -8.86 4.65 -14.12
N ARG A 24 -8.70 5.46 -13.08
CA ARG A 24 -7.46 6.19 -12.78
C ARG A 24 -7.22 6.20 -11.28
N LEU A 25 -6.00 5.89 -10.89
CA LEU A 25 -5.53 5.98 -9.52
C LEU A 25 -4.61 7.20 -9.39
N PRO A 26 -5.03 8.28 -8.70
CA PRO A 26 -4.19 9.46 -8.48
C PRO A 26 -3.16 9.20 -7.37
N PHE A 27 -2.42 8.10 -7.51
CA PHE A 27 -1.40 7.69 -6.57
C PHE A 27 0.00 7.83 -7.15
N LEU A 28 0.93 8.05 -6.24
CA LEU A 28 2.35 8.08 -6.48
C LEU A 28 3.01 7.18 -5.43
N LEU A 29 3.90 6.30 -5.85
CA LEU A 29 4.70 5.46 -4.97
C LEU A 29 6.10 6.04 -4.90
N ALA A 30 6.60 6.30 -3.69
CA ALA A 30 7.94 6.82 -3.49
C ALA A 30 8.76 5.84 -2.63
N HIS A 31 9.89 5.37 -3.18
CA HIS A 31 10.78 4.45 -2.50
C HIS A 31 11.84 5.20 -1.71
N THR A 32 12.02 4.83 -0.44
CA THR A 32 12.94 5.53 0.48
C THR A 32 14.41 5.23 0.22
N GLY A 33 14.74 4.18 -0.52
CA GLY A 33 16.11 3.66 -0.64
C GLY A 33 16.59 2.86 0.58
N VAL A 34 15.79 2.78 1.63
CA VAL A 34 16.15 2.05 2.87
C VAL A 34 15.63 0.63 2.82
N GLU A 35 16.55 -0.32 2.92
CA GLU A 35 16.20 -1.74 3.06
C GLU A 35 15.61 -2.01 4.44
N HIS A 36 14.62 -2.87 4.51
CA HIS A 36 13.94 -3.24 5.74
C HIS A 36 13.61 -4.73 5.79
N SER A 37 13.45 -5.25 7.00
CA SER A 37 12.98 -6.61 7.23
C SER A 37 11.52 -6.61 7.65
N SER A 38 10.64 -7.10 6.79
CA SER A 38 9.21 -7.22 7.10
C SER A 38 8.94 -8.06 8.35
N ASP A 39 9.75 -9.10 8.59
CA ASP A 39 9.62 -9.95 9.77
C ASP A 39 9.97 -9.18 11.07
N ALA A 40 10.97 -8.30 11.03
CA ALA A 40 11.33 -7.48 12.19
C ALA A 40 10.19 -6.54 12.63
N VAL A 41 9.40 -6.04 11.69
CA VAL A 41 8.24 -5.17 11.97
C VAL A 41 7.01 -5.97 12.38
N HIS A 42 6.71 -7.07 11.68
CA HIS A 42 5.45 -7.79 11.90
C HIS A 42 5.49 -8.76 13.08
N ARG A 43 6.66 -9.37 13.38
CA ARG A 43 6.77 -10.36 14.46
C ARG A 43 6.35 -9.80 15.82
N PRO A 44 6.85 -8.63 16.29
CA PRO A 44 6.44 -8.08 17.58
C PRO A 44 4.94 -7.79 17.66
N LEU A 45 4.34 -7.29 16.58
CA LEU A 45 2.90 -7.02 16.53
C LEU A 45 2.08 -8.33 16.58
N ARG A 46 2.55 -9.38 15.88
CA ARG A 46 1.91 -10.69 15.92
C ARG A 46 1.97 -11.30 17.31
N GLU A 47 3.09 -11.22 18.00
CA GLU A 47 3.27 -11.72 19.36
C GLU A 47 2.32 -10.97 20.32
N ARG A 48 2.31 -9.65 20.32
CA ARG A 48 1.38 -8.81 21.09
C ARG A 48 -0.10 -9.17 20.80
N TRP A 49 -0.45 -9.42 19.53
CA TRP A 49 -1.80 -9.85 19.16
C TRP A 49 -2.16 -11.19 19.81
N LEU A 50 -1.26 -12.17 19.77
CA LEU A 50 -1.48 -13.52 20.36
C LEU A 50 -1.59 -13.46 21.88
N GLU A 51 -0.86 -12.56 22.53
CA GLU A 51 -0.93 -12.28 23.97
C GLU A 51 -2.20 -11.53 24.38
N GLY A 52 -2.97 -11.06 23.43
CA GLY A 52 -4.23 -10.36 23.68
C GLY A 52 -4.10 -8.87 23.97
N ASP A 53 -3.01 -8.27 23.51
CA ASP A 53 -2.78 -6.82 23.66
C ASP A 53 -3.94 -6.01 23.08
N ARG A 54 -4.56 -5.21 23.93
CA ARG A 54 -5.77 -4.45 23.59
C ARG A 54 -5.49 -3.30 22.64
N GLU A 55 -4.31 -2.72 22.68
CA GLU A 55 -3.93 -1.63 21.80
C GLU A 55 -3.77 -2.15 20.37
N VAL A 56 -3.04 -3.26 20.19
CA VAL A 56 -2.87 -3.91 18.88
C VAL A 56 -4.22 -4.34 18.31
N ARG A 57 -5.07 -4.96 19.12
CA ARG A 57 -6.42 -5.39 18.67
C ARG A 57 -7.27 -4.21 18.21
N ARG A 58 -7.34 -3.12 18.99
CA ARG A 58 -8.06 -1.91 18.60
C ARG A 58 -7.49 -1.27 17.34
N GLY A 59 -6.16 -1.24 17.20
CA GLY A 59 -5.51 -0.73 16.00
C GLY A 59 -5.91 -1.51 14.75
N TYR A 60 -5.91 -2.83 14.80
CA TYR A 60 -6.35 -3.66 13.66
C TYR A 60 -7.85 -3.53 13.35
N GLU A 61 -8.71 -3.40 14.36
CA GLU A 61 -10.14 -3.11 14.17
C GLU A 61 -10.33 -1.77 13.47
N GLU A 62 -9.59 -0.74 13.89
CA GLU A 62 -9.62 0.58 13.27
C GLU A 62 -9.09 0.55 11.83
N ILE A 63 -7.96 -0.11 11.56
CA ILE A 63 -7.46 -0.31 10.19
C ILE A 63 -8.51 -0.98 9.31
N SER A 64 -9.19 -2.00 9.82
CA SER A 64 -10.27 -2.70 9.10
C SER A 64 -11.46 -1.77 8.79
N ARG A 65 -11.86 -0.91 9.74
CA ARG A 65 -12.89 0.09 9.53
C ARG A 65 -12.48 1.11 8.46
N LEU A 66 -11.27 1.66 8.60
CA LEU A 66 -10.72 2.64 7.65
C LEU A 66 -10.59 2.07 6.22
N ALA A 67 -10.20 0.79 6.08
CA ALA A 67 -10.11 0.13 4.78
C ALA A 67 -11.50 0.01 4.10
N ARG A 68 -12.55 -0.36 4.86
CA ARG A 68 -13.92 -0.41 4.31
C ARG A 68 -14.43 0.97 3.88
N GLU A 69 -14.13 2.01 4.65
CA GLU A 69 -14.50 3.38 4.28
C GLU A 69 -13.67 3.88 3.11
N GLY A 70 -12.36 3.54 3.07
CA GLY A 70 -11.47 3.86 1.96
C GLY A 70 -11.94 3.26 0.63
N LYS A 71 -12.40 2.00 0.64
CA LYS A 71 -13.01 1.39 -0.55
C LYS A 71 -14.22 2.20 -1.06
N ARG A 72 -15.09 2.66 -0.15
CA ARG A 72 -16.26 3.48 -0.54
C ARG A 72 -15.84 4.83 -1.13
N ALA A 73 -14.86 5.49 -0.52
CA ALA A 73 -14.33 6.75 -1.02
C ALA A 73 -13.67 6.58 -2.39
N LEU A 74 -12.88 5.53 -2.56
CA LEU A 74 -12.23 5.17 -3.83
C LEU A 74 -13.26 4.96 -4.95
N LEU A 75 -14.28 4.14 -4.73
CA LEU A 75 -15.33 3.87 -5.70
C LEU A 75 -16.20 5.09 -6.00
N GLY A 76 -16.33 6.02 -5.06
CA GLY A 76 -17.04 7.28 -5.23
C GLY A 76 -16.21 8.41 -5.82
N GLY A 77 -14.89 8.20 -6.05
CA GLY A 77 -13.98 9.25 -6.50
C GLY A 77 -13.79 10.39 -5.48
N ASP A 78 -14.10 10.14 -4.20
CA ASP A 78 -13.95 11.12 -3.12
C ASP A 78 -12.49 11.12 -2.61
N TRP A 79 -11.61 11.77 -3.38
CA TRP A 79 -10.18 11.77 -3.14
C TRP A 79 -9.79 12.46 -1.83
N GLU A 80 -10.47 13.52 -1.46
CA GLU A 80 -10.21 14.21 -0.19
C GLU A 80 -10.53 13.31 1.00
N ARG A 81 -11.67 12.62 0.95
CA ARG A 81 -12.03 11.65 1.99
C ARG A 81 -11.05 10.49 2.03
N LEU A 82 -10.67 9.95 0.87
CA LEU A 82 -9.69 8.88 0.76
C LEU A 82 -8.36 9.29 1.37
N GLY A 83 -7.87 10.50 1.06
CA GLY A 83 -6.65 11.06 1.64
C GLY A 83 -6.69 11.14 3.16
N ARG A 84 -7.79 11.67 3.72
CA ARG A 84 -7.96 11.70 5.20
C ARG A 84 -7.95 10.30 5.82
N LEU A 85 -8.58 9.32 5.17
CA LEU A 85 -8.59 7.92 5.64
C LEU A 85 -7.21 7.27 5.55
N MET A 86 -6.43 7.59 4.51
CA MET A 86 -5.03 7.15 4.37
C MET A 86 -4.17 7.70 5.51
N ASN A 87 -4.31 8.99 5.82
CA ASN A 87 -3.57 9.62 6.92
C ASN A 87 -3.94 9.02 8.28
N ALA A 88 -5.23 8.76 8.52
CA ALA A 88 -5.70 8.09 9.73
C ALA A 88 -5.16 6.65 9.84
N ASN A 89 -5.14 5.91 8.72
CA ASN A 89 -4.57 4.57 8.68
C ASN A 89 -3.07 4.59 8.99
N HIS A 90 -2.34 5.55 8.42
CA HIS A 90 -0.91 5.70 8.69
C HIS A 90 -0.64 6.00 10.17
N ALA A 91 -1.41 6.89 10.78
CA ALA A 91 -1.28 7.20 12.20
C ALA A 91 -1.41 5.95 13.07
N VAL A 92 -2.41 5.09 12.81
CA VAL A 92 -2.55 3.82 13.53
C VAL A 92 -1.34 2.91 13.34
N GLN A 93 -0.85 2.77 12.10
CA GLN A 93 0.33 1.93 11.81
C GLN A 93 1.59 2.45 12.50
N ARG A 94 1.83 3.76 12.47
CA ARG A 94 2.94 4.42 13.16
C ARG A 94 2.86 4.20 14.68
N ASP A 95 1.69 4.43 15.28
CA ASP A 95 1.49 4.32 16.73
C ASP A 95 1.66 2.87 17.22
N LEU A 96 1.43 1.89 16.35
CA LEU A 96 1.75 0.49 16.61
C LEU A 96 3.24 0.13 16.40
N GLY A 97 4.07 1.08 15.94
CA GLY A 97 5.49 0.88 15.71
C GLY A 97 5.86 0.39 14.31
N GLY A 98 4.93 0.49 13.35
CA GLY A 98 5.13 0.02 11.97
C GLY A 98 5.78 1.03 11.02
N SER A 99 6.21 2.21 11.50
CA SER A 99 6.83 3.23 10.64
C SER A 99 8.24 3.56 11.09
N GLY A 100 9.12 3.92 10.13
CA GLY A 100 10.50 4.35 10.37
C GLY A 100 10.74 5.79 9.93
N GLU A 101 11.88 6.37 10.32
CA GLU A 101 12.23 7.78 10.05
C GLU A 101 12.17 8.13 8.56
N ALA A 102 12.66 7.25 7.69
CA ALA A 102 12.64 7.49 6.24
C ALA A 102 11.21 7.58 5.68
N ASN A 103 10.30 6.72 6.15
CA ASN A 103 8.89 6.78 5.77
C ASN A 103 8.24 8.06 6.30
N GLU A 104 8.43 8.38 7.59
CA GLU A 104 7.87 9.59 8.21
C GLU A 104 8.36 10.86 7.51
N HIS A 105 9.63 10.91 7.11
CA HIS A 105 10.19 12.03 6.36
C HIS A 105 9.47 12.25 5.04
N LEU A 106 9.37 11.21 4.19
CA LEU A 106 8.72 11.34 2.89
C LEU A 106 7.21 11.59 2.99
N ILE A 107 6.53 10.98 3.98
CA ILE A 107 5.11 11.20 4.23
C ILE A 107 4.84 12.65 4.63
N ARG A 108 5.62 13.19 5.57
CA ARG A 108 5.51 14.59 5.96
C ARG A 108 5.76 15.51 4.78
N LEU A 109 6.82 15.26 4.01
CA LEU A 109 7.17 16.05 2.84
C LEU A 109 6.04 16.04 1.80
N ALA A 110 5.43 14.89 1.54
CA ALA A 110 4.30 14.78 0.64
C ALA A 110 3.10 15.61 1.12
N LEU A 111 2.74 15.50 2.40
CA LEU A 111 1.59 16.23 2.97
C LEU A 111 1.81 17.74 3.01
N GLU A 112 3.01 18.20 3.34
CA GLU A 112 3.38 19.61 3.34
C GLU A 112 3.37 20.22 1.93
N ASN A 113 3.47 19.39 0.88
CA ASN A 113 3.49 19.81 -0.52
C ASN A 113 2.25 19.36 -1.31
N GLY A 114 1.10 19.29 -0.64
CA GLY A 114 -0.20 19.22 -1.30
C GLY A 114 -0.73 17.82 -1.58
N ALA A 115 -0.09 16.75 -1.09
CA ALA A 115 -0.72 15.44 -1.11
C ALA A 115 -1.98 15.45 -0.23
N LEU A 116 -3.09 14.94 -0.74
CA LEU A 116 -4.36 14.79 0.01
C LEU A 116 -4.22 13.76 1.13
N GLY A 117 -3.34 12.78 0.93
CA GLY A 117 -3.04 11.77 1.91
C GLY A 117 -1.74 11.04 1.57
N ALA A 118 -1.04 10.57 2.60
CA ALA A 118 0.16 9.77 2.43
C ALA A 118 0.27 8.73 3.56
N LYS A 119 0.78 7.55 3.22
CA LYS A 119 0.96 6.47 4.17
C LYS A 119 2.07 5.53 3.74
N LEU A 120 2.61 4.78 4.69
CA LEU A 120 3.50 3.68 4.34
C LEU A 120 2.76 2.61 3.51
N ALA A 121 3.48 1.97 2.59
CA ALA A 121 3.05 0.81 1.83
C ALA A 121 3.92 -0.39 2.23
N GLY A 122 3.28 -1.44 2.72
CA GLY A 122 3.97 -2.62 3.23
C GLY A 122 4.20 -2.60 4.75
N ALA A 123 5.31 -3.18 5.21
CA ALA A 123 5.62 -3.34 6.62
C ALA A 123 6.03 -2.02 7.32
N GLY A 124 6.72 -1.14 6.61
CA GLY A 124 7.33 0.06 7.17
C GLY A 124 8.80 -0.15 7.54
N ASP A 125 9.37 0.81 8.28
CA ASP A 125 10.79 0.88 8.63
C ASP A 125 11.72 0.97 7.40
N GLY A 126 11.28 1.69 6.37
CA GLY A 126 11.89 1.81 5.05
C GLY A 126 10.94 1.40 3.93
N GLY A 127 11.49 1.06 2.78
CA GLY A 127 10.73 0.63 1.61
C GLY A 127 9.95 1.78 0.96
N THR A 128 8.63 1.63 0.81
CA THR A 128 7.81 2.51 -0.04
C THR A 128 6.73 3.23 0.77
N ILE A 129 6.45 4.47 0.38
CA ILE A 129 5.22 5.17 0.75
C ILE A 129 4.29 5.27 -0.45
N ILE A 130 3.00 5.43 -0.18
CA ILE A 130 1.98 5.78 -1.18
C ILE A 130 1.40 7.14 -0.85
N ALA A 131 1.42 8.05 -1.82
CA ALA A 131 0.83 9.39 -1.72
C ALA A 131 -0.34 9.53 -2.69
N LEU A 132 -1.41 10.14 -2.23
CA LEU A 132 -2.58 10.52 -3.03
C LEU A 132 -2.45 12.00 -3.40
N THR A 133 -2.28 12.29 -4.67
CA THR A 133 -2.10 13.66 -5.17
C THR A 133 -2.81 13.86 -6.50
N LEU A 134 -3.26 15.10 -6.74
CA LEU A 134 -3.81 15.53 -8.02
C LEU A 134 -2.74 16.21 -8.91
N GLU A 135 -1.58 16.52 -8.32
CA GLU A 135 -0.43 17.16 -8.97
C GLU A 135 0.81 16.26 -8.86
N PRO A 136 0.82 15.11 -9.56
CA PRO A 136 1.82 14.08 -9.34
C PRO A 136 3.24 14.50 -9.76
N GLU A 137 3.37 15.26 -10.85
CA GLU A 137 4.69 15.72 -11.33
C GLU A 137 5.35 16.69 -10.35
N ALA A 138 4.58 17.63 -9.81
CA ALA A 138 5.08 18.58 -8.82
C ALA A 138 5.48 17.87 -7.51
N LEU A 139 4.70 16.87 -7.09
CA LEU A 139 5.03 16.09 -5.90
C LEU A 139 6.26 15.20 -6.12
N GLU A 140 6.44 14.64 -7.31
CA GLU A 140 7.65 13.86 -7.65
C GLU A 140 8.90 14.70 -7.50
N GLU A 141 8.94 15.92 -8.06
CA GLU A 141 10.08 16.83 -7.94
C GLU A 141 10.46 17.09 -6.48
N VAL A 142 9.45 17.32 -5.63
CA VAL A 142 9.65 17.54 -4.20
C VAL A 142 10.20 16.32 -3.49
N LEU A 143 9.63 15.14 -3.75
CA LEU A 143 10.05 13.89 -3.11
C LEU A 143 11.47 13.47 -3.54
N MET A 144 11.80 13.64 -4.82
CA MET A 144 13.15 13.39 -5.33
C MET A 144 14.17 14.35 -4.71
N ALA A 145 13.85 15.63 -4.61
CA ALA A 145 14.70 16.61 -3.92
C ALA A 145 14.83 16.31 -2.42
N GLY A 146 13.82 15.69 -1.82
CA GLY A 146 13.78 15.28 -0.42
C GLY A 146 14.50 13.96 -0.11
N GLY A 147 15.16 13.35 -1.09
CA GLY A 147 15.96 12.13 -0.89
C GLY A 147 15.23 10.81 -1.18
N CYS A 148 14.06 10.86 -1.84
CA CYS A 148 13.43 9.68 -2.40
C CYS A 148 14.36 9.05 -3.46
N GLU A 149 14.55 7.74 -3.43
CA GLU A 149 15.38 7.04 -4.39
C GLU A 149 14.69 6.92 -5.76
N ARG A 150 13.41 6.65 -5.75
CA ARG A 150 12.62 6.42 -6.98
C ARG A 150 11.14 6.68 -6.75
N VAL A 151 10.51 7.25 -7.77
CA VAL A 151 9.05 7.42 -7.85
C VAL A 151 8.47 6.53 -8.94
N LEU A 152 7.29 5.98 -8.69
CA LEU A 152 6.52 5.15 -9.63
C LEU A 152 5.06 5.64 -9.67
N TYR A 153 4.48 5.56 -10.87
CA TYR A 153 3.07 5.86 -11.13
C TYR A 153 2.30 4.55 -11.33
N PRO A 154 1.57 4.05 -10.32
CA PRO A 154 0.84 2.81 -10.45
C PRO A 154 -0.35 2.98 -11.38
N SER A 155 -0.56 2.02 -12.27
CA SER A 155 -1.76 1.90 -13.09
C SER A 155 -2.38 0.52 -12.93
N PRO A 156 -3.72 0.39 -12.95
CA PRO A 156 -4.37 -0.91 -13.02
C PRO A 156 -3.96 -1.63 -14.31
N VAL A 157 -3.70 -2.92 -14.19
CA VAL A 157 -3.40 -3.81 -15.31
C VAL A 157 -4.36 -5.00 -15.27
N GLU A 158 -4.40 -5.77 -16.34
CA GLU A 158 -5.10 -7.06 -16.32
C GLU A 158 -4.58 -7.92 -15.17
N GLY A 159 -5.45 -8.73 -14.59
CA GLY A 159 -5.10 -9.61 -13.47
C GLY A 159 -4.10 -10.69 -13.89
N VAL A 160 -3.98 -11.72 -13.05
CA VAL A 160 -3.10 -12.85 -13.30
C VAL A 160 -3.45 -13.52 -14.63
N CYS A 161 -2.49 -13.58 -15.55
CA CYS A 161 -2.57 -14.30 -16.83
C CYS A 161 -1.45 -15.34 -16.90
N LEU A 162 -1.62 -16.33 -17.76
CA LEU A 162 -0.52 -17.21 -18.15
C LEU A 162 0.35 -16.41 -19.13
N GLU A 163 1.65 -16.38 -18.87
CA GLU A 163 2.61 -15.93 -19.87
C GLU A 163 2.61 -16.97 -21.02
N ASP A 164 2.48 -16.54 -22.25
CA ASP A 164 2.66 -17.42 -23.40
C ASP A 164 4.10 -17.94 -23.35
N GLU A 165 4.28 -19.27 -23.45
CA GLU A 165 5.61 -19.86 -23.56
C GLU A 165 6.30 -19.21 -24.76
N ASP A 166 7.45 -18.59 -24.52
CA ASP A 166 8.26 -17.98 -25.57
C ASP A 166 8.65 -19.07 -26.58
N PRO A 167 8.17 -19.05 -27.82
CA PRO A 167 8.44 -20.11 -28.79
C PRO A 167 9.93 -20.24 -29.16
N GLU A 168 10.79 -19.28 -28.75
CA GLU A 168 12.24 -19.34 -28.90
C GLU A 168 12.97 -20.07 -27.76
N ALA A 169 12.29 -20.40 -26.65
CA ALA A 169 12.85 -21.10 -25.51
C ALA A 169 12.87 -22.63 -25.62
N ALA A 170 12.50 -23.19 -26.78
CA ALA A 170 12.61 -24.63 -27.01
C ALA A 170 14.09 -25.05 -26.99
N PRO A 171 14.50 -26.00 -26.09
CA PRO A 171 15.87 -26.45 -26.06
C PRO A 171 16.22 -27.09 -27.43
N SER A 172 17.28 -26.60 -28.05
CA SER A 172 17.88 -27.22 -29.25
C SER A 172 18.22 -28.66 -28.89
N SER A 173 17.50 -29.62 -29.50
CA SER A 173 17.80 -31.05 -29.33
C SER A 173 19.27 -31.30 -29.71
N PRO A 174 20.04 -32.02 -28.87
CA PRO A 174 21.37 -32.45 -29.26
C PRO A 174 21.28 -33.48 -30.36
N ALA A 175 22.09 -33.30 -31.38
CA ALA A 175 22.30 -34.23 -32.49
C ALA A 175 23.06 -35.47 -32.04
#